data_fa7248d56533dab8bc6cdaaefc2ca7d4
#
_entry.id   fa7248d56533dab8bc6cdaaefc2ca7d4
#
_cell.length_a   1.000
_cell.length_b   1.000
_cell.length_c   1.000
_cell.angle_alpha   90.00
_cell.angle_beta   90.00
_cell.angle_gamma   90.00
#
_symmetry.space_group_name_H-M   'P 1'
#
loop_
_entity.id
_entity.type
_entity.pdbx_description
1 polymer ?
#
loop_
_entity_poly.entity_id
_entity_poly.type
_entity_poly.pdbx_seq_one_letter_code
_entity_poly.pdbx_strand_id
1 'polypeptide(L)'
;MHELSIALSIIEGVTEELQERGAPKLHAVHLQLGNRSGVVRESLLFAYDVACEGTPLAGSRLVIAEAEGTSLQITGLEIDA
;
A
#
# COMPACT_ATOMS: atom_id res chain seq x y z
N MET A 1 -11.92 -9.98 3.71
CA MET A 1 -12.48 -9.26 4.83
C MET A 1 -11.48 -8.35 5.49
N HIS A 2 -10.22 -8.71 5.46
CA HIS A 2 -9.19 -7.91 6.11
C HIS A 2 -8.59 -6.86 5.20
N GLU A 3 -9.00 -6.82 3.92
CA GLU A 3 -8.31 -5.99 2.94
C GLU A 3 -8.43 -4.51 3.25
N LEU A 4 -9.58 -4.06 3.75
CA LEU A 4 -9.73 -2.64 4.09
C LEU A 4 -8.83 -2.27 5.27
N SER A 5 -8.77 -3.11 6.30
CA SER A 5 -7.90 -2.86 7.44
C SER A 5 -6.43 -2.82 7.01
N ILE A 6 -6.06 -3.73 6.12
CA ILE A 6 -4.69 -3.76 5.59
C ILE A 6 -4.40 -2.49 4.81
N ALA A 7 -5.34 -2.07 3.95
CA ALA A 7 -5.16 -0.84 3.17
C ALA A 7 -4.99 0.37 4.08
N LEU A 8 -5.81 0.47 5.13
CA LEU A 8 -5.70 1.59 6.07
C LEU A 8 -4.37 1.59 6.80
N SER A 9 -3.87 0.41 7.18
CA SER A 9 -2.56 0.31 7.84
C SER A 9 -1.44 0.73 6.89
N ILE A 10 -1.52 0.33 5.62
CA ILE A 10 -0.54 0.73 4.61
C ILE A 10 -0.53 2.25 4.48
N ILE A 11 -1.72 2.85 4.36
CA ILE A 11 -1.84 4.29 4.18
C ILE A 11 -1.27 5.03 5.37
N GLU A 12 -1.57 4.56 6.57
CA GLU A 12 -1.06 5.19 7.79
C GLU A 12 0.46 5.16 7.85
N GLY A 13 1.04 3.98 7.61
CA GLY A 13 2.50 3.83 7.68
C GLY A 13 3.21 4.61 6.59
N VAL A 14 2.66 4.61 5.37
CA VAL A 14 3.27 5.34 4.27
C VAL A 14 3.14 6.85 4.48
N THR A 15 2.00 7.31 5.00
CA THR A 15 1.83 8.73 5.30
C THR A 15 2.87 9.21 6.29
N GLU A 16 3.13 8.43 7.35
CA GLU A 16 4.17 8.78 8.32
C GLU A 16 5.53 8.86 7.67
N GLU A 17 5.85 7.89 6.81
CA GLU A 17 7.13 7.87 6.13
C GLU A 17 7.30 9.09 5.22
N LEU A 18 6.24 9.46 4.50
CA LEU A 18 6.29 10.63 3.62
C LEU A 18 6.48 11.91 4.42
N GLN A 19 5.84 12.03 5.56
CA GLN A 19 5.98 13.21 6.41
C GLN A 19 7.42 13.36 6.89
N GLU A 20 8.08 12.26 7.23
CA GLU A 20 9.48 12.31 7.66
C GLU A 20 10.41 12.71 6.54
N ARG A 21 9.98 12.56 5.28
CA ARG A 21 10.80 12.88 4.11
C ARG A 21 10.41 14.22 3.48
N GLY A 22 9.64 15.06 4.19
CA GLY A 22 9.24 16.36 3.67
C GLY A 22 8.00 16.32 2.80
N ALA A 23 7.20 15.26 2.92
CA ALA A 23 5.92 15.09 2.23
C ALA A 23 6.05 15.15 0.69
N PRO A 24 6.97 14.38 0.10
CA PRO A 24 7.06 14.34 -1.36
C PRO A 24 5.82 13.67 -1.95
N LYS A 25 5.57 13.90 -3.23
CA LYS A 25 4.46 13.25 -3.91
C LYS A 25 4.74 11.76 -4.07
N LEU A 26 3.75 10.94 -3.75
CA LEU A 26 3.85 9.50 -3.87
C LEU A 26 3.21 9.06 -5.18
N HIS A 27 3.92 8.22 -5.95
CA HIS A 27 3.40 7.66 -7.20
C HIS A 27 2.99 6.21 -7.03
N ALA A 28 3.70 5.42 -6.24
CA ALA A 28 3.37 4.02 -6.06
C ALA A 28 3.92 3.47 -4.76
N VAL A 29 3.19 2.51 -4.20
CA VAL A 29 3.64 1.71 -3.07
C VAL A 29 3.87 0.30 -3.59
N HIS A 30 5.05 -0.24 -3.37
CA HIS A 30 5.38 -1.61 -3.74
C HIS A 30 5.17 -2.52 -2.56
N LEU A 31 4.37 -3.55 -2.77
CA LEU A 31 3.96 -4.49 -1.73
C LEU A 31 4.28 -5.90 -2.17
N GLN A 32 4.85 -6.68 -1.28
CA GLN A 32 5.05 -8.11 -1.51
C GLN A 32 3.98 -8.86 -0.74
N LEU A 33 3.24 -9.73 -1.45
CA LEU A 33 2.08 -10.42 -0.89
C LEU A 33 2.33 -11.92 -0.94
N GLY A 34 2.35 -12.56 0.22
CA GLY A 34 2.52 -14.00 0.30
C GLY A 34 1.31 -14.73 -0.27
N ASN A 35 1.58 -15.78 -1.05
CA ASN A 35 0.49 -16.52 -1.72
C ASN A 35 -0.37 -17.33 -0.75
N ARG A 36 0.04 -17.41 0.52
CA ARG A 36 -0.74 -18.06 1.56
C ARG A 36 -1.12 -17.08 2.67
N SER A 37 -1.15 -15.78 2.36
CA SER A 37 -1.53 -14.77 3.34
C SER A 37 -3.03 -14.74 3.61
N GLY A 38 -3.82 -15.31 2.72
CA GLY A 38 -5.27 -15.23 2.81
C GLY A 38 -5.86 -13.93 2.31
N VAL A 39 -5.02 -13.04 1.77
CA VAL A 39 -5.47 -11.75 1.26
C VAL A 39 -5.78 -11.88 -0.21
N VAL A 40 -6.95 -11.37 -0.61
CA VAL A 40 -7.38 -11.39 -2.01
C VAL A 40 -6.83 -10.15 -2.70
N ARG A 41 -5.98 -10.36 -3.70
CA ARG A 41 -5.25 -9.29 -4.37
C ARG A 41 -6.18 -8.21 -4.91
N GLU A 42 -7.21 -8.60 -5.66
CA GLU A 42 -8.12 -7.62 -6.27
C GLU A 42 -8.88 -6.82 -5.22
N SER A 43 -9.26 -7.47 -4.12
CA SER A 43 -9.96 -6.78 -3.04
C SER A 43 -9.04 -5.77 -2.37
N LEU A 44 -7.76 -6.11 -2.23
CA LEU A 44 -6.80 -5.18 -1.62
C LEU A 44 -6.57 -3.98 -2.53
N LEU A 45 -6.44 -4.20 -3.84
CA LEU A 45 -6.26 -3.10 -4.78
C LEU A 45 -7.44 -2.14 -4.74
N PHE A 46 -8.65 -2.68 -4.73
CA PHE A 46 -9.85 -1.86 -4.65
C PHE A 46 -9.93 -1.10 -3.33
N ALA A 47 -9.66 -1.79 -2.22
CA ALA A 47 -9.69 -1.18 -0.90
C ALA A 47 -8.67 -0.05 -0.79
N TYR A 48 -7.48 -0.25 -1.37
CA TYR A 48 -6.45 0.78 -1.35
C TYR A 48 -6.92 2.03 -2.09
N ASP A 49 -7.47 1.85 -3.31
CA ASP A 49 -7.93 3.00 -4.09
C ASP A 49 -8.98 3.80 -3.34
N VAL A 50 -9.96 3.11 -2.76
CA VAL A 50 -11.04 3.78 -2.03
C VAL A 50 -10.49 4.47 -0.79
N ALA A 51 -9.63 3.78 -0.04
CA ALA A 51 -9.13 4.32 1.22
C ALA A 51 -8.17 5.49 1.02
N CYS A 52 -7.52 5.58 -0.14
CA CYS A 52 -6.60 6.69 -0.44
C CYS A 52 -7.33 8.01 -0.69
N GLU A 53 -8.63 7.96 -1.01
CA GLU A 53 -9.37 9.18 -1.35
C GLU A 53 -9.36 10.14 -0.17
N GLY A 54 -9.03 11.40 -0.45
CA GLY A 54 -8.96 12.42 0.59
C GLY A 54 -7.69 12.36 1.42
N THR A 55 -6.73 11.54 1.06
CA THR A 55 -5.46 11.43 1.78
C THR A 55 -4.31 11.88 0.89
N PRO A 56 -3.11 12.08 1.46
CA PRO A 56 -1.94 12.43 0.63
C PRO A 56 -1.56 11.35 -0.38
N LEU A 57 -2.09 10.14 -0.25
CA LEU A 57 -1.77 9.05 -1.15
C LEU A 57 -2.73 8.95 -2.33
N ALA A 58 -3.72 9.85 -2.43
CA ALA A 58 -4.69 9.82 -3.51
C ALA A 58 -3.97 9.89 -4.86
N GLY A 59 -4.39 9.03 -5.80
CA GLY A 59 -3.78 8.97 -7.12
C GLY A 59 -2.57 8.09 -7.22
N SER A 60 -2.06 7.58 -6.10
CA SER A 60 -0.95 6.63 -6.13
C SER A 60 -1.45 5.23 -6.47
N ARG A 61 -0.51 4.36 -6.87
CA ARG A 61 -0.83 2.98 -7.23
C ARG A 61 -0.25 2.02 -6.20
N LEU A 62 -0.96 0.94 -5.97
CA LEU A 62 -0.44 -0.16 -5.18
C LEU A 62 0.05 -1.23 -6.17
N VAL A 63 1.35 -1.50 -6.16
CA VAL A 63 1.97 -2.48 -7.05
C VAL A 63 2.27 -3.72 -6.22
N ILE A 64 1.58 -4.81 -6.54
CA ILE A 64 1.67 -6.04 -5.75
C ILE A 64 2.51 -7.07 -6.49
N ALA A 65 3.55 -7.57 -5.83
CA ALA A 65 4.34 -8.70 -6.29
C ALA A 65 4.02 -9.89 -5.40
N GLU A 66 3.78 -11.04 -6.01
CA GLU A 66 3.49 -12.25 -5.25
C GLU A 66 4.79 -12.91 -4.79
N ALA A 67 4.73 -13.52 -3.61
CA ALA A 67 5.83 -14.25 -3.04
C ALA A 67 5.29 -15.48 -2.34
N GLU A 68 6.17 -16.40 -1.99
CA GLU A 68 5.78 -17.57 -1.21
C GLU A 68 5.61 -17.18 0.24
N GLY A 69 4.66 -17.83 0.92
CA GLY A 69 4.50 -17.68 2.35
C GLY A 69 3.27 -16.91 2.75
N THR A 70 3.28 -16.46 3.99
CA THR A 70 2.11 -15.84 4.60
C THR A 70 2.32 -14.36 4.90
N SER A 71 3.48 -13.80 4.59
CA SER A 71 3.82 -12.43 4.94
C SER A 71 3.28 -11.42 3.94
N LEU A 72 3.11 -10.22 4.42
CA LEU A 72 2.75 -9.07 3.60
C LEU A 72 3.65 -7.94 4.06
N GLN A 73 4.37 -7.32 3.13
CA GLN A 73 5.29 -6.26 3.53
C GLN A 73 5.49 -5.26 2.41
N ILE A 74 5.69 -4.00 2.81
CA ILE A 74 6.02 -2.93 1.87
C ILE A 74 7.51 -3.06 1.56
N THR A 75 7.83 -3.08 0.26
CA THR A 75 9.22 -3.24 -0.18
C THR A 75 9.79 -1.95 -0.76
N GLY A 76 8.96 -0.98 -1.08
CA GLY A 76 9.48 0.28 -1.61
C GLY A 76 8.40 1.28 -1.93
N LEU A 77 8.81 2.50 -2.10
CA LEU A 77 7.93 3.61 -2.49
C LEU A 77 8.54 4.29 -3.72
N GLU A 78 7.68 4.72 -4.65
CA GLU A 78 8.09 5.58 -5.75
C GLU A 78 7.62 6.98 -5.44
N ILE A 79 8.56 7.87 -5.21
CA ILE A 79 8.28 9.25 -4.84
C ILE A 79 9.04 10.19 -5.76
N ASP A 80 8.60 11.45 -5.81
CA ASP A 80 9.33 12.47 -6.54
C ASP A 80 10.67 12.74 -5.85
N ALA A 81 11.68 12.98 -6.67
CA ALA A 81 13.02 13.25 -6.17
C ALA A 81 13.10 14.62 -5.48
#